data_9f44168cb24cf46c31c94e281a6ace05
#
_entry.id   9f44168cb24cf46c31c94e281a6ace05
#
_cell.length_a   1.000
_cell.length_b   1.000
_cell.length_c   1.000
_cell.angle_alpha   90.00
_cell.angle_beta   90.00
_cell.angle_gamma   90.00
#
_symmetry.space_group_name_H-M   'P 1'
#
loop_
_entity.id
_entity.type
_entity.pdbx_description
1 polymer ?
#
loop_
_entity_poly.entity_id
_entity_poly.type
_entity_poly.pdbx_seq_one_letter_code
_entity_poly.pdbx_strand_id
1 'polypeptide(L)'
;MEDAEPNLDILSSAADALAGHYARGTYNELASLLPAVVQSAHQHVQALDGHERRRAHRLRADILVSAGRWLIQVREHDLALMALRDALTDALTADDPVFAAAVVPVQSWALLRQARFDEVEKLCERTADKVEPTKLSKATPDELGAWGHLLLWASAAAARNNRPEEAADYLRAAAAAAARLGRETEVTGRRPFGPLTVAMKEVENILISGRPDRALQLAEQLPQDVGLTYSLAVHRHRIDVAKSQVLLGDAEAATGTLAELRSTVPGWLRHQQSAREVAEDILAARTRMPSAEQRDLADFLGVPA
;
A
#
# COMPACT_ATOMS: atom_id res chain seq x y z
N MET A 1 -20.81 -24.18 -22.94
CA MET A 1 -19.54 -23.43 -22.84
C MET A 1 -18.49 -24.52 -22.67
N GLU A 2 -17.70 -24.82 -23.71
CA GLU A 2 -16.60 -25.76 -23.59
C GLU A 2 -15.69 -25.29 -22.45
N ASP A 3 -15.45 -26.15 -21.48
CA ASP A 3 -14.46 -25.92 -20.44
C ASP A 3 -13.10 -25.84 -21.13
N ALA A 4 -12.60 -24.60 -21.34
CA ALA A 4 -11.27 -24.42 -21.87
C ALA A 4 -10.28 -25.07 -20.89
N GLU A 5 -9.33 -25.86 -21.41
CA GLU A 5 -8.31 -26.49 -20.58
C GLU A 5 -7.59 -25.44 -19.71
N PRO A 6 -7.33 -25.76 -18.44
CA PRO A 6 -6.66 -24.84 -17.53
C PRO A 6 -5.29 -24.41 -18.10
N ASN A 7 -5.06 -23.11 -18.20
CA ASN A 7 -3.81 -22.55 -18.71
C ASN A 7 -3.23 -21.54 -17.70
N LEU A 8 -2.21 -21.96 -16.98
CA LEU A 8 -1.56 -21.16 -15.94
C LEU A 8 -0.84 -19.92 -16.48
N ASP A 9 -0.40 -19.91 -17.74
CA ASP A 9 0.27 -18.75 -18.33
C ASP A 9 -0.75 -17.65 -18.67
N ILE A 10 -1.95 -18.04 -19.11
CA ILE A 10 -3.07 -17.09 -19.28
C ILE A 10 -3.50 -16.53 -17.92
N LEU A 11 -3.61 -17.37 -16.90
CA LEU A 11 -3.96 -16.93 -15.55
C LEU A 11 -2.90 -16.00 -14.96
N SER A 12 -1.61 -16.29 -15.18
CA SER A 12 -0.50 -15.41 -14.77
C SER A 12 -0.59 -14.06 -15.45
N SER A 13 -0.81 -14.03 -16.75
CA SER A 13 -0.98 -12.78 -17.52
C SER A 13 -2.16 -11.96 -17.02
N ALA A 14 -3.26 -12.61 -16.63
CA ALA A 14 -4.42 -11.94 -16.05
C ALA A 14 -4.12 -11.35 -14.65
N ALA A 15 -3.35 -12.06 -13.82
CA ALA A 15 -2.89 -11.55 -12.53
C ALA A 15 -1.99 -10.31 -12.72
N ASP A 16 -1.07 -10.35 -13.70
CA ASP A 16 -0.21 -9.22 -14.07
C ASP A 16 -1.03 -8.02 -14.54
N ALA A 17 -2.06 -8.25 -15.35
CA ALA A 17 -2.95 -7.20 -15.82
C ALA A 17 -3.69 -6.51 -14.63
N LEU A 18 -4.25 -7.28 -13.69
CA LEU A 18 -4.90 -6.75 -12.50
C LEU A 18 -3.94 -5.91 -11.65
N ALA A 19 -2.73 -6.40 -11.41
CA ALA A 19 -1.70 -5.68 -10.67
C ALA A 19 -1.29 -4.39 -11.39
N GLY A 20 -1.18 -4.43 -12.72
CA GLY A 20 -0.88 -3.27 -13.55
C GLY A 20 -1.99 -2.21 -13.52
N HIS A 21 -3.27 -2.61 -13.59
CA HIS A 21 -4.41 -1.69 -13.45
C HIS A 21 -4.43 -1.05 -12.07
N TYR A 22 -4.16 -1.83 -11.02
CA TYR A 22 -4.07 -1.30 -9.66
C TYR A 22 -2.96 -0.25 -9.53
N ALA A 23 -1.76 -0.54 -10.04
CA ALA A 23 -0.60 0.35 -9.97
C ALA A 23 -0.82 1.68 -10.72
N ARG A 24 -1.52 1.65 -11.85
CA ARG A 24 -1.87 2.83 -12.64
C ARG A 24 -3.10 3.59 -12.12
N GLY A 25 -3.82 3.06 -11.13
CA GLY A 25 -5.05 3.66 -10.62
C GLY A 25 -6.24 3.57 -11.59
N THR A 26 -6.18 2.68 -12.60
CA THR A 26 -7.28 2.42 -13.55
C THR A 26 -8.28 1.44 -12.92
N TYR A 27 -8.99 1.93 -11.91
CA TYR A 27 -9.80 1.07 -11.04
C TYR A 27 -11.10 0.58 -11.67
N ASN A 28 -11.64 1.28 -12.65
CA ASN A 28 -12.83 0.82 -13.39
C ASN A 28 -12.50 -0.41 -14.24
N GLU A 29 -11.36 -0.40 -14.92
CA GLU A 29 -10.87 -1.52 -15.70
C GLU A 29 -10.55 -2.72 -14.81
N LEU A 30 -9.90 -2.48 -13.66
CA LEU A 30 -9.66 -3.51 -12.67
C LEU A 30 -10.98 -4.14 -12.20
N ALA A 31 -11.96 -3.32 -11.80
CA ALA A 31 -13.26 -3.77 -11.32
C ALA A 31 -14.01 -4.61 -12.35
N SER A 32 -13.91 -4.27 -13.63
CA SER A 32 -14.57 -5.00 -14.72
C SER A 32 -13.95 -6.38 -14.98
N LEU A 33 -12.63 -6.51 -14.82
CA LEU A 33 -11.89 -7.76 -15.06
C LEU A 33 -11.92 -8.72 -13.85
N LEU A 34 -11.95 -8.16 -12.65
CA LEU A 34 -11.74 -8.90 -11.41
C LEU A 34 -12.65 -10.12 -11.22
N PRO A 35 -13.99 -10.04 -11.43
CA PRO A 35 -14.87 -11.20 -11.21
C PRO A 35 -14.53 -12.39 -12.09
N ALA A 36 -14.28 -12.17 -13.37
CA ALA A 36 -13.94 -13.23 -14.32
C ALA A 36 -12.59 -13.88 -13.99
N VAL A 37 -11.58 -13.05 -13.62
CA VAL A 37 -10.24 -13.54 -13.27
C VAL A 37 -10.28 -14.33 -11.97
N VAL A 38 -11.02 -13.90 -10.95
CA VAL A 38 -11.21 -14.64 -9.69
C VAL A 38 -11.91 -15.97 -9.95
N GLN A 39 -12.97 -16.00 -10.75
CA GLN A 39 -13.68 -17.21 -11.12
C GLN A 39 -12.75 -18.19 -11.85
N SER A 40 -11.99 -17.71 -12.84
CA SER A 40 -11.01 -18.52 -13.56
C SER A 40 -9.95 -19.10 -12.61
N ALA A 41 -9.44 -18.32 -11.67
CA ALA A 41 -8.47 -18.80 -10.69
C ALA A 41 -9.05 -19.92 -9.80
N HIS A 42 -10.32 -19.82 -9.40
CA HIS A 42 -10.99 -20.91 -8.66
C HIS A 42 -11.09 -22.19 -9.50
N GLN A 43 -11.46 -22.08 -10.76
CA GLN A 43 -11.56 -23.24 -11.68
C GLN A 43 -10.20 -23.92 -11.86
N HIS A 44 -9.12 -23.16 -12.04
CA HIS A 44 -7.76 -23.72 -12.15
C HIS A 44 -7.34 -24.50 -10.91
N VAL A 45 -7.61 -23.98 -9.70
CA VAL A 45 -7.31 -24.71 -8.46
C VAL A 45 -8.10 -26.01 -8.33
N GLN A 46 -9.33 -26.04 -8.84
CA GLN A 46 -10.18 -27.24 -8.80
C GLN A 46 -9.80 -28.30 -9.84
N ALA A 47 -9.37 -27.86 -11.03
CA ALA A 47 -9.12 -28.75 -12.17
C ALA A 47 -7.70 -29.33 -12.20
N LEU A 48 -6.72 -28.69 -11.50
CA LEU A 48 -5.33 -29.10 -11.54
C LEU A 48 -4.92 -29.91 -10.30
N ASP A 49 -3.85 -30.68 -10.43
CA ASP A 49 -3.30 -31.50 -9.37
C ASP A 49 -1.79 -31.25 -9.15
N GLY A 50 -1.26 -31.78 -8.05
CA GLY A 50 0.17 -31.80 -7.77
C GLY A 50 0.86 -30.44 -7.81
N HIS A 51 1.92 -30.32 -8.59
CA HIS A 51 2.72 -29.10 -8.72
C HIS A 51 1.94 -27.96 -9.41
N GLU A 52 1.15 -28.29 -10.43
CA GLU A 52 0.36 -27.27 -11.14
C GLU A 52 -0.73 -26.69 -10.26
N ARG A 53 -1.37 -27.49 -9.42
CA ARG A 53 -2.32 -27.01 -8.42
C ARG A 53 -1.67 -26.07 -7.42
N ARG A 54 -0.43 -26.33 -6.96
CA ARG A 54 0.31 -25.39 -6.11
C ARG A 54 0.59 -24.06 -6.82
N ARG A 55 0.98 -24.10 -8.11
CA ARG A 55 1.13 -22.89 -8.93
C ARG A 55 -0.20 -22.13 -9.07
N ALA A 56 -1.31 -22.84 -9.28
CA ALA A 56 -2.64 -22.23 -9.34
C ALA A 56 -3.02 -21.54 -8.01
N HIS A 57 -2.76 -22.16 -6.86
CA HIS A 57 -2.93 -21.54 -5.56
C HIS A 57 -2.09 -20.26 -5.42
N ARG A 58 -0.82 -20.30 -5.84
CA ARG A 58 0.04 -19.12 -5.79
C ARG A 58 -0.48 -17.96 -6.64
N LEU A 59 -0.96 -18.25 -7.87
CA LEU A 59 -1.57 -17.24 -8.74
C LEU A 59 -2.90 -16.73 -8.19
N ARG A 60 -3.75 -17.60 -7.65
CA ARG A 60 -5.01 -17.17 -7.02
C ARG A 60 -4.74 -16.27 -5.81
N ALA A 61 -3.72 -16.55 -5.02
CA ALA A 61 -3.30 -15.68 -3.93
C ALA A 61 -2.92 -14.28 -4.41
N ASP A 62 -2.17 -14.14 -5.51
CA ASP A 62 -1.79 -12.84 -6.09
C ASP A 62 -3.01 -12.07 -6.63
N ILE A 63 -3.92 -12.78 -7.28
CA ILE A 63 -5.20 -12.23 -7.75
C ILE A 63 -6.04 -11.72 -6.57
N LEU A 64 -6.16 -12.51 -5.50
CA LEU A 64 -6.92 -12.13 -4.31
C LEU A 64 -6.27 -10.98 -3.53
N VAL A 65 -4.94 -10.87 -3.54
CA VAL A 65 -4.23 -9.69 -3.01
C VAL A 65 -4.59 -8.44 -3.81
N SER A 66 -4.66 -8.54 -5.14
CA SER A 66 -5.07 -7.42 -6.00
C SER A 66 -6.52 -7.03 -5.74
N ALA A 67 -7.42 -8.01 -5.56
CA ALA A 67 -8.81 -7.81 -5.14
C ALA A 67 -8.88 -7.10 -3.79
N GLY A 68 -8.16 -7.59 -2.78
CA GLY A 68 -8.12 -7.02 -1.45
C GLY A 68 -7.65 -5.57 -1.44
N ARG A 69 -6.59 -5.26 -2.20
CA ARG A 69 -6.10 -3.87 -2.35
C ARG A 69 -7.17 -2.94 -2.95
N TRP A 70 -7.86 -3.39 -4.00
CA TRP A 70 -8.93 -2.61 -4.62
C TRP A 70 -10.12 -2.43 -3.67
N LEU A 71 -10.56 -3.49 -2.98
CA LEU A 71 -11.65 -3.43 -2.00
C LEU A 71 -11.35 -2.45 -0.86
N ILE A 72 -10.09 -2.36 -0.39
CA ILE A 72 -9.70 -1.35 0.59
C ILE A 72 -9.86 0.07 0.04
N GLN A 73 -9.53 0.30 -1.23
CA GLN A 73 -9.68 1.63 -1.86
C GLN A 73 -11.16 2.06 -1.96
N VAL A 74 -12.07 1.12 -2.23
CA VAL A 74 -13.51 1.39 -2.29
C VAL A 74 -14.21 1.23 -0.93
N ARG A 75 -13.44 1.06 0.15
CA ARG A 75 -13.88 0.97 1.56
C ARG A 75 -14.68 -0.28 1.93
N GLU A 76 -14.61 -1.32 1.13
CA GLU A 76 -15.18 -2.63 1.42
C GLU A 76 -14.21 -3.46 2.27
N HIS A 77 -13.92 -2.99 3.49
CA HIS A 77 -12.84 -3.53 4.33
C HIS A 77 -13.08 -4.98 4.75
N ASP A 78 -14.32 -5.35 5.03
CA ASP A 78 -14.66 -6.72 5.46
C ASP A 78 -14.49 -7.71 4.31
N LEU A 79 -14.94 -7.34 3.11
CA LEU A 79 -14.70 -8.13 1.90
C LEU A 79 -13.21 -8.22 1.56
N ALA A 80 -12.47 -7.13 1.77
CA ALA A 80 -11.01 -7.14 1.61
C ALA A 80 -10.35 -8.14 2.55
N LEU A 81 -10.74 -8.15 3.83
CA LEU A 81 -10.18 -9.09 4.82
C LEU A 81 -10.54 -10.54 4.50
N MET A 82 -11.73 -10.82 3.95
CA MET A 82 -12.11 -12.14 3.48
C MET A 82 -11.21 -12.59 2.32
N ALA A 83 -11.08 -11.77 1.28
CA ALA A 83 -10.23 -12.08 0.12
C ALA A 83 -8.76 -12.28 0.54
N LEU A 84 -8.25 -11.45 1.46
CA LEU A 84 -6.86 -11.54 1.94
C LEU A 84 -6.63 -12.74 2.87
N ARG A 85 -7.65 -13.23 3.58
CA ARG A 85 -7.57 -14.48 4.34
C ARG A 85 -7.42 -15.67 3.40
N ASP A 86 -8.22 -15.68 2.33
CA ASP A 86 -8.13 -16.72 1.31
C ASP A 86 -6.78 -16.66 0.58
N ALA A 87 -6.28 -15.46 0.26
CA ALA A 87 -4.96 -15.25 -0.31
C ALA A 87 -3.84 -15.82 0.59
N LEU A 88 -3.93 -15.59 1.90
CA LEU A 88 -2.97 -16.13 2.86
C LEU A 88 -3.02 -17.67 2.90
N THR A 89 -4.21 -18.25 2.91
CA THR A 89 -4.41 -19.70 2.87
C THR A 89 -3.81 -20.30 1.61
N ASP A 90 -4.03 -19.68 0.47
CA ASP A 90 -3.48 -20.10 -0.81
C ASP A 90 -1.95 -20.01 -0.87
N ALA A 91 -1.38 -18.92 -0.37
CA ALA A 91 0.06 -18.75 -0.31
C ALA A 91 0.74 -19.85 0.54
N LEU A 92 0.13 -20.19 1.68
CA LEU A 92 0.60 -21.29 2.53
C LEU A 92 0.41 -22.66 1.86
N THR A 93 -0.69 -22.86 1.15
CA THR A 93 -0.95 -24.10 0.40
C THR A 93 0.02 -24.28 -0.78
N ALA A 94 0.46 -23.16 -1.35
CA ALA A 94 1.47 -23.15 -2.41
C ALA A 94 2.91 -23.37 -1.89
N ASP A 95 3.09 -23.47 -0.57
CA ASP A 95 4.40 -23.58 0.10
C ASP A 95 5.30 -22.35 -0.16
N ASP A 96 4.68 -21.15 -0.17
CA ASP A 96 5.38 -19.87 -0.35
C ASP A 96 5.24 -18.99 0.91
N PRO A 97 6.05 -19.26 1.95
CA PRO A 97 5.96 -18.52 3.23
C PRO A 97 6.34 -17.05 3.09
N VAL A 98 7.22 -16.70 2.14
CA VAL A 98 7.63 -15.31 1.90
C VAL A 98 6.47 -14.52 1.31
N PHE A 99 5.76 -15.08 0.34
CA PHE A 99 4.56 -14.43 -0.20
C PHE A 99 3.42 -14.40 0.83
N ALA A 100 3.24 -15.47 1.63
CA ALA A 100 2.27 -15.47 2.73
C ALA A 100 2.54 -14.30 3.70
N ALA A 101 3.80 -14.07 4.07
CA ALA A 101 4.19 -12.92 4.88
C ALA A 101 3.91 -11.58 4.17
N ALA A 102 4.05 -11.50 2.83
CA ALA A 102 3.75 -10.30 2.05
C ALA A 102 2.25 -9.99 1.92
N VAL A 103 1.35 -10.94 2.18
CA VAL A 103 -0.10 -10.71 2.26
C VAL A 103 -0.47 -9.93 3.52
N VAL A 104 0.19 -10.20 4.64
CA VAL A 104 -0.13 -9.63 5.97
C VAL A 104 -0.08 -8.10 5.99
N PRO A 105 0.88 -7.40 5.38
CA PRO A 105 0.86 -5.95 5.24
C PRO A 105 -0.38 -5.39 4.55
N VAL A 106 -1.01 -6.14 3.64
CA VAL A 106 -2.25 -5.71 2.99
C VAL A 106 -3.45 -5.90 3.93
N GLN A 107 -3.51 -6.99 4.69
CA GLN A 107 -4.49 -7.17 5.77
C GLN A 107 -4.34 -6.06 6.82
N SER A 108 -3.12 -5.74 7.20
CA SER A 108 -2.79 -4.66 8.15
C SER A 108 -3.30 -3.31 7.66
N TRP A 109 -3.24 -3.04 6.35
CA TRP A 109 -3.82 -1.83 5.79
C TRP A 109 -5.34 -1.76 5.98
N ALA A 110 -6.08 -2.86 5.75
CA ALA A 110 -7.52 -2.90 5.98
C ALA A 110 -7.87 -2.69 7.47
N LEU A 111 -7.12 -3.33 8.38
CA LEU A 111 -7.30 -3.17 9.83
C LEU A 111 -6.97 -1.76 10.31
N LEU A 112 -5.90 -1.16 9.80
CA LEU A 112 -5.48 0.20 10.15
C LEU A 112 -6.55 1.23 9.73
N ARG A 113 -7.23 1.01 8.59
CA ARG A 113 -8.37 1.83 8.15
C ARG A 113 -9.59 1.71 9.07
N GLN A 114 -9.70 0.63 9.83
CA GLN A 114 -10.73 0.40 10.86
C GLN A 114 -10.27 0.84 12.26
N ALA A 115 -9.13 1.54 12.38
CA ALA A 115 -8.51 1.96 13.65
C ALA A 115 -8.17 0.79 14.60
N ARG A 116 -7.97 -0.43 14.08
CA ARG A 116 -7.62 -1.64 14.84
C ARG A 116 -6.09 -1.74 15.02
N PHE A 117 -5.49 -0.72 15.61
CA PHE A 117 -4.03 -0.55 15.64
C PHE A 117 -3.32 -1.66 16.43
N ASP A 118 -3.84 -2.06 17.60
CA ASP A 118 -3.26 -3.16 18.39
C ASP A 118 -3.24 -4.49 17.65
N GLU A 119 -4.26 -4.74 16.82
CA GLU A 119 -4.31 -5.95 16.01
C GLU A 119 -3.30 -5.91 14.86
N VAL A 120 -3.14 -4.75 14.22
CA VAL A 120 -2.12 -4.56 13.19
C VAL A 120 -0.74 -4.83 13.76
N GLU A 121 -0.40 -4.22 14.88
CA GLU A 121 0.90 -4.36 15.50
C GLU A 121 1.18 -5.83 15.86
N LYS A 122 0.28 -6.47 16.61
CA LYS A 122 0.42 -7.89 17.00
C LYS A 122 0.50 -8.82 15.80
N LEU A 123 -0.27 -8.56 14.74
CA LEU A 123 -0.26 -9.38 13.54
C LEU A 123 1.07 -9.26 12.80
N CYS A 124 1.55 -8.02 12.63
CA CYS A 124 2.82 -7.75 11.95
C CYS A 124 4.01 -8.29 12.73
N GLU A 125 4.07 -8.03 14.05
CA GLU A 125 5.14 -8.50 14.92
C GLU A 125 5.25 -10.05 14.90
N ARG A 126 4.15 -10.75 15.18
CA ARG A 126 4.12 -12.22 15.17
C ARG A 126 4.49 -12.82 13.81
N THR A 127 4.19 -12.12 12.72
CA THR A 127 4.56 -12.58 11.39
C THR A 127 6.02 -12.26 11.10
N ALA A 128 6.49 -11.09 11.50
CA ALA A 128 7.89 -10.68 11.38
C ALA A 128 8.81 -11.66 12.11
N ASP A 129 8.48 -12.03 13.34
CA ASP A 129 9.25 -13.02 14.13
C ASP A 129 9.42 -14.36 13.41
N LYS A 130 8.41 -14.79 12.64
CA LYS A 130 8.44 -16.07 11.90
C LYS A 130 9.29 -16.03 10.64
N VAL A 131 9.43 -14.84 10.03
CA VAL A 131 10.13 -14.66 8.75
C VAL A 131 11.38 -13.81 8.88
N GLU A 132 11.79 -13.49 10.12
CA GLU A 132 13.02 -12.74 10.38
C GLU A 132 14.20 -13.48 9.79
N PRO A 133 14.98 -12.84 8.90
CA PRO A 133 16.15 -13.48 8.31
C PRO A 133 17.22 -13.77 9.38
N THR A 134 17.62 -15.02 9.52
CA THR A 134 18.69 -15.43 10.46
C THR A 134 19.98 -14.61 10.27
N LYS A 135 20.25 -14.19 9.03
CA LYS A 135 21.37 -13.30 8.66
C LYS A 135 20.95 -12.40 7.52
N LEU A 136 20.82 -11.09 7.77
CA LEU A 136 20.49 -10.11 6.74
C LEU A 136 21.41 -10.16 5.52
N SER A 137 22.70 -10.50 5.73
CA SER A 137 23.69 -10.61 4.65
C SER A 137 23.45 -11.77 3.68
N LYS A 138 22.62 -12.75 4.05
CA LYS A 138 22.30 -13.93 3.23
C LYS A 138 20.85 -13.94 2.74
N ALA A 139 20.02 -13.02 3.25
CA ALA A 139 18.63 -12.94 2.89
C ALA A 139 18.45 -12.45 1.45
N THR A 140 17.48 -13.00 0.77
CA THR A 140 17.03 -12.56 -0.56
C THR A 140 16.34 -11.20 -0.48
N PRO A 141 16.23 -10.45 -1.59
CA PRO A 141 15.45 -9.23 -1.64
C PRO A 141 13.99 -9.42 -1.18
N ASP A 142 13.37 -10.55 -1.55
CA ASP A 142 11.99 -10.86 -1.19
C ASP A 142 11.81 -11.11 0.32
N GLU A 143 12.73 -11.84 0.95
CA GLU A 143 12.74 -12.05 2.41
C GLU A 143 12.94 -10.72 3.15
N LEU A 144 13.91 -9.89 2.72
CA LEU A 144 14.13 -8.56 3.30
C LEU A 144 12.90 -7.65 3.13
N GLY A 145 12.29 -7.69 1.96
CA GLY A 145 11.09 -6.90 1.66
C GLY A 145 9.87 -7.34 2.45
N ALA A 146 9.59 -8.64 2.55
CA ALA A 146 8.48 -9.17 3.33
C ALA A 146 8.62 -8.81 4.81
N TRP A 147 9.81 -9.06 5.40
CA TRP A 147 10.10 -8.71 6.79
C TRP A 147 10.04 -7.20 7.03
N GLY A 148 10.69 -6.41 6.17
CA GLY A 148 10.71 -4.96 6.30
C GLY A 148 9.32 -4.31 6.18
N HIS A 149 8.46 -4.78 5.27
CA HIS A 149 7.09 -4.28 5.17
C HIS A 149 6.26 -4.58 6.43
N LEU A 150 6.41 -5.75 7.04
CA LEU A 150 5.76 -6.05 8.31
C LEU A 150 6.14 -5.04 9.39
N LEU A 151 7.43 -4.76 9.53
CA LEU A 151 7.95 -3.77 10.48
C LEU A 151 7.45 -2.35 10.19
N LEU A 152 7.35 -1.96 8.91
CA LEU A 152 6.79 -0.66 8.53
C LEU A 152 5.30 -0.52 8.92
N TRP A 153 4.52 -1.61 8.84
CA TRP A 153 3.12 -1.57 9.25
C TRP A 153 2.96 -1.62 10.77
N ALA A 154 3.80 -2.38 11.49
CA ALA A 154 3.88 -2.33 12.95
C ALA A 154 4.23 -0.91 13.43
N SER A 155 5.22 -0.28 12.83
CA SER A 155 5.61 1.09 13.09
C SER A 155 4.47 2.09 12.88
N ALA A 156 3.74 1.98 11.75
CA ALA A 156 2.59 2.84 11.46
C ALA A 156 1.44 2.68 12.47
N ALA A 157 1.23 1.46 12.97
CA ALA A 157 0.23 1.18 14.00
C ALA A 157 0.66 1.72 15.37
N ALA A 158 1.91 1.50 15.78
CA ALA A 158 2.47 2.00 17.04
C ALA A 158 2.43 3.54 17.10
N ALA A 159 2.78 4.23 15.99
CA ALA A 159 2.70 5.69 15.90
C ALA A 159 1.27 6.19 16.12
N ARG A 160 0.26 5.56 15.50
CA ARG A 160 -1.17 5.91 15.68
C ARG A 160 -1.71 5.55 17.05
N ASN A 161 -1.09 4.60 17.70
CA ASN A 161 -1.41 4.16 19.07
C ASN A 161 -0.68 4.98 20.16
N ASN A 162 -0.06 6.10 19.74
CA ASN A 162 0.72 6.99 20.62
C ASN A 162 1.90 6.29 21.31
N ARG A 163 2.56 5.39 20.59
CA ARG A 163 3.77 4.67 21.02
C ARG A 163 4.95 5.01 20.11
N PRO A 164 5.49 6.23 20.20
CA PRO A 164 6.52 6.70 19.27
C PRO A 164 7.86 5.98 19.41
N GLU A 165 8.19 5.46 20.59
CA GLU A 165 9.44 4.72 20.81
C GLU A 165 9.40 3.37 20.12
N GLU A 166 8.33 2.61 20.27
CA GLU A 166 8.12 1.33 19.58
C GLU A 166 8.05 1.54 18.05
N ALA A 167 7.38 2.62 17.62
CA ALA A 167 7.36 2.97 16.20
C ALA A 167 8.77 3.20 15.63
N ALA A 168 9.63 3.87 16.39
CA ALA A 168 11.03 4.10 16.01
C ALA A 168 11.86 2.82 16.03
N ASP A 169 11.60 1.90 16.95
CA ASP A 169 12.27 0.61 17.01
C ASP A 169 11.98 -0.26 15.78
N TYR A 170 10.72 -0.37 15.39
CA TYR A 170 10.33 -1.05 14.16
C TYR A 170 10.93 -0.39 12.92
N LEU A 171 10.95 0.94 12.85
CA LEU A 171 11.59 1.66 11.74
C LEU A 171 13.09 1.39 11.66
N ARG A 172 13.81 1.34 12.80
CA ARG A 172 15.25 1.03 12.80
C ARG A 172 15.53 -0.38 12.28
N ALA A 173 14.71 -1.36 12.67
CA ALA A 173 14.82 -2.72 12.16
C ALA A 173 14.53 -2.79 10.64
N ALA A 174 13.48 -2.11 10.16
CA ALA A 174 13.18 -2.01 8.73
C ALA A 174 14.32 -1.30 7.96
N ALA A 175 14.92 -0.26 8.54
CA ALA A 175 16.03 0.46 7.94
C ALA A 175 17.28 -0.45 7.78
N ALA A 176 17.54 -1.36 8.70
CA ALA A 176 18.63 -2.33 8.56
C ALA A 176 18.43 -3.27 7.36
N ALA A 177 17.19 -3.74 7.12
CA ALA A 177 16.86 -4.52 5.94
C ALA A 177 16.99 -3.70 4.65
N ALA A 178 16.50 -2.47 4.65
CA ALA A 178 16.58 -1.56 3.51
C ALA A 178 18.03 -1.18 3.16
N ALA A 179 18.86 -0.92 4.17
CA ALA A 179 20.29 -0.66 3.99
C ALA A 179 21.02 -1.84 3.34
N ARG A 180 20.59 -3.07 3.63
CA ARG A 180 21.16 -4.27 2.99
C ARG A 180 20.83 -4.34 1.50
N LEU A 181 19.65 -3.86 1.07
CA LEU A 181 19.30 -3.74 -0.36
C LEU A 181 20.06 -2.59 -1.03
N GLY A 182 20.32 -1.50 -0.30
CA GLY A 182 21.05 -0.32 -0.77
C GLY A 182 20.31 0.53 -1.80
N ARG A 183 19.17 0.10 -2.30
CA ARG A 183 18.30 0.78 -3.27
C ARG A 183 16.86 0.30 -3.15
N GLU A 184 15.95 1.07 -3.73
CA GLU A 184 14.58 0.61 -3.91
C GLU A 184 14.54 -0.60 -4.85
N THR A 185 13.89 -1.66 -4.41
CA THR A 185 13.80 -2.92 -5.14
C THR A 185 12.34 -3.39 -5.12
N GLU A 186 11.81 -3.78 -6.27
CA GLU A 186 10.52 -4.45 -6.29
C GLU A 186 10.69 -5.85 -5.66
N VAL A 187 9.89 -6.12 -4.65
CA VAL A 187 9.91 -7.37 -3.89
C VAL A 187 8.59 -8.10 -4.05
N THR A 188 8.50 -9.31 -3.48
CA THR A 188 7.29 -10.15 -3.55
C THR A 188 6.03 -9.36 -3.19
N GLY A 189 4.93 -9.67 -3.86
CA GLY A 189 3.68 -8.90 -3.78
C GLY A 189 3.73 -7.57 -4.55
N ARG A 190 4.68 -7.38 -5.45
CA ARG A 190 4.83 -6.23 -6.37
C ARG A 190 4.83 -4.90 -5.64
N ARG A 191 5.67 -4.79 -4.64
CA ARG A 191 5.80 -3.58 -3.82
C ARG A 191 7.26 -3.18 -3.73
N PRO A 192 7.60 -1.90 -3.89
CA PRO A 192 8.97 -1.44 -3.66
C PRO A 192 9.28 -1.51 -2.16
N PHE A 193 10.50 -1.92 -1.84
CA PHE A 193 11.08 -1.83 -0.52
C PHE A 193 12.54 -1.41 -0.61
N GLY A 194 12.93 -0.48 0.24
CA GLY A 194 14.29 0.06 0.28
C GLY A 194 14.38 1.31 1.16
N PRO A 195 15.53 2.01 1.11
CA PRO A 195 15.81 3.17 1.97
C PRO A 195 14.76 4.29 1.84
N LEU A 196 14.29 4.57 0.63
CA LEU A 196 13.29 5.61 0.40
C LEU A 196 11.92 5.22 0.97
N THR A 197 11.50 3.95 0.79
CA THR A 197 10.23 3.46 1.35
C THR A 197 10.23 3.59 2.88
N VAL A 198 11.35 3.30 3.54
CA VAL A 198 11.50 3.47 5.00
C VAL A 198 11.44 4.95 5.39
N ALA A 199 12.17 5.81 4.68
CA ALA A 199 12.18 7.24 4.96
C ALA A 199 10.81 7.90 4.77
N MET A 200 10.05 7.53 3.73
CA MET A 200 8.67 7.99 3.55
C MET A 200 7.76 7.54 4.71
N LYS A 201 7.97 6.33 5.24
CA LYS A 201 7.23 5.87 6.43
C LYS A 201 7.62 6.65 7.69
N GLU A 202 8.86 7.04 7.82
CA GLU A 202 9.30 7.90 8.92
C GLU A 202 8.62 9.27 8.86
N VAL A 203 8.51 9.88 7.68
CA VAL A 203 7.75 11.13 7.48
C VAL A 203 6.29 10.96 7.91
N GLU A 204 5.62 9.89 7.49
CA GLU A 204 4.24 9.57 7.91
C GLU A 204 4.14 9.50 9.44
N ASN A 205 5.03 8.76 10.10
CA ASN A 205 4.99 8.57 11.55
C ASN A 205 5.25 9.88 12.32
N ILE A 206 6.18 10.72 11.86
CA ILE A 206 6.45 12.05 12.42
C ILE A 206 5.21 12.94 12.29
N LEU A 207 4.57 12.95 11.12
CA LEU A 207 3.33 13.70 10.89
C LEU A 207 2.20 13.24 11.82
N ILE A 208 1.99 11.93 11.96
CA ILE A 208 1.00 11.33 12.86
C ILE A 208 1.27 11.69 14.33
N SER A 209 2.54 11.84 14.70
CA SER A 209 2.95 12.28 16.05
C SER A 209 2.78 13.82 16.27
N GLY A 210 2.10 14.53 15.36
CA GLY A 210 1.78 15.93 15.49
C GLY A 210 2.96 16.90 15.25
N ARG A 211 3.95 16.49 14.45
CA ARG A 211 5.16 17.30 14.15
C ARG A 211 5.28 17.58 12.64
N PRO A 212 4.35 18.36 12.06
CA PRO A 212 4.31 18.61 10.61
C PRO A 212 5.54 19.36 10.11
N ASP A 213 6.14 20.25 10.93
CA ASP A 213 7.38 20.97 10.64
C ASP A 213 8.54 20.01 10.36
N ARG A 214 8.73 19.04 11.24
CA ARG A 214 9.80 18.04 11.09
C ARG A 214 9.50 17.05 9.95
N ALA A 215 8.23 16.67 9.78
CA ALA A 215 7.83 15.82 8.68
C ALA A 215 8.15 16.47 7.33
N LEU A 216 7.83 17.76 7.15
CA LEU A 216 8.12 18.50 5.93
C LEU A 216 9.64 18.67 5.72
N GLN A 217 10.39 19.03 6.77
CA GLN A 217 11.84 19.14 6.70
C GLN A 217 12.51 17.81 6.26
N LEU A 218 12.05 16.67 6.76
CA LEU A 218 12.57 15.39 6.35
C LEU A 218 12.16 15.05 4.90
N ALA A 219 10.91 15.33 4.52
CA ALA A 219 10.41 15.10 3.17
C ALA A 219 11.20 15.85 2.10
N GLU A 220 11.63 17.09 2.39
CA GLU A 220 12.45 17.92 1.49
C GLU A 220 13.85 17.34 1.23
N GLN A 221 14.35 16.50 2.13
CA GLN A 221 15.65 15.85 2.00
C GLN A 221 15.57 14.56 1.15
N LEU A 222 14.36 14.07 0.88
CA LEU A 222 14.18 12.86 0.09
C LEU A 222 14.36 13.15 -1.41
N PRO A 223 14.89 12.19 -2.18
CA PRO A 223 15.01 12.34 -3.62
C PRO A 223 13.64 12.60 -4.26
N GLN A 224 13.54 13.65 -5.07
CA GLN A 224 12.29 14.01 -5.76
C GLN A 224 12.08 13.18 -7.03
N ASP A 225 13.15 12.82 -7.72
CA ASP A 225 13.11 11.95 -8.90
C ASP A 225 13.71 10.58 -8.54
N VAL A 226 12.86 9.62 -8.30
CA VAL A 226 13.25 8.28 -7.84
C VAL A 226 13.07 7.20 -8.91
N GLY A 227 12.74 7.57 -10.14
CA GLY A 227 12.50 6.60 -11.21
C GLY A 227 11.36 5.59 -10.93
N LEU A 228 10.75 5.68 -9.74
CA LEU A 228 9.60 4.88 -9.30
C LEU A 228 8.28 5.56 -9.71
N THR A 229 8.19 5.92 -10.97
CA THR A 229 7.12 6.73 -11.56
C THR A 229 5.70 6.18 -11.29
N TYR A 230 5.60 4.96 -10.77
CA TYR A 230 4.34 4.26 -10.53
C TYR A 230 4.14 3.77 -9.09
N SER A 231 4.97 4.20 -8.15
CA SER A 231 4.80 3.79 -6.76
C SER A 231 3.68 4.59 -6.09
N LEU A 232 2.55 3.94 -5.83
CA LEU A 232 1.49 4.53 -5.01
C LEU A 232 1.97 4.95 -3.61
N ALA A 233 3.11 4.44 -3.14
CA ALA A 233 3.75 4.88 -1.91
C ALA A 233 4.28 6.31 -2.03
N VAL A 234 4.90 6.68 -3.17
CA VAL A 234 5.35 8.04 -3.45
C VAL A 234 4.16 9.01 -3.50
N HIS A 235 3.08 8.62 -4.19
CA HIS A 235 1.88 9.47 -4.24
C HIS A 235 1.23 9.66 -2.87
N ARG A 236 1.23 8.63 -2.03
CA ARG A 236 0.75 8.73 -0.64
C ARG A 236 1.62 9.64 0.19
N HIS A 237 2.94 9.52 0.09
CA HIS A 237 3.88 10.42 0.72
C HIS A 237 3.66 11.88 0.31
N ARG A 238 3.32 12.17 -0.94
CA ARG A 238 2.98 13.53 -1.36
C ARG A 238 1.69 14.06 -0.73
N ILE A 239 0.72 13.20 -0.40
CA ILE A 239 -0.44 13.63 0.42
C ILE A 239 0.01 13.97 1.84
N ASP A 240 0.96 13.23 2.43
CA ASP A 240 1.50 13.54 3.76
C ASP A 240 2.26 14.88 3.75
N VAL A 241 2.98 15.19 2.66
CA VAL A 241 3.59 16.51 2.42
C VAL A 241 2.52 17.60 2.36
N ALA A 242 1.46 17.42 1.56
CA ALA A 242 0.36 18.39 1.48
C ALA A 242 -0.34 18.60 2.83
N LYS A 243 -0.51 17.52 3.61
CA LYS A 243 -1.06 17.59 4.98
C LYS A 243 -0.14 18.40 5.89
N SER A 244 1.17 18.20 5.81
CA SER A 244 2.14 18.98 6.59
C SER A 244 2.11 20.45 6.22
N GLN A 245 2.05 20.79 4.92
CA GLN A 245 1.97 22.16 4.42
C GLN A 245 0.73 22.89 4.96
N VAL A 246 -0.46 22.27 4.87
CA VAL A 246 -1.69 22.93 5.36
C VAL A 246 -1.68 23.10 6.89
N LEU A 247 -1.14 22.13 7.64
CA LEU A 247 -1.02 22.22 9.09
C LEU A 247 -0.03 23.34 9.53
N LEU A 248 0.92 23.69 8.68
CA LEU A 248 1.85 24.82 8.87
C LEU A 248 1.31 26.15 8.35
N GLY A 249 0.06 26.17 7.83
CA GLY A 249 -0.60 27.37 7.33
C GLY A 249 -0.34 27.69 5.86
N ASP A 250 0.37 26.82 5.13
CA ASP A 250 0.65 26.99 3.70
C ASP A 250 -0.38 26.22 2.84
N ALA A 251 -1.61 26.76 2.82
CA ALA A 251 -2.70 26.20 2.02
C ALA A 251 -2.44 26.29 0.50
N GLU A 252 -1.62 27.24 0.05
CA GLU A 252 -1.29 27.42 -1.37
C GLU A 252 -0.35 26.29 -1.83
N ALA A 253 0.72 26.02 -1.11
CA ALA A 253 1.61 24.89 -1.39
C ALA A 253 0.87 23.54 -1.35
N ALA A 254 0.01 23.32 -0.35
CA ALA A 254 -0.81 22.11 -0.24
C ALA A 254 -1.75 21.94 -1.44
N THR A 255 -2.38 23.03 -1.92
CA THR A 255 -3.21 23.03 -3.12
C THR A 255 -2.40 22.62 -4.34
N GLY A 256 -1.24 23.24 -4.56
CA GLY A 256 -0.35 22.89 -5.67
C GLY A 256 0.09 21.42 -5.64
N THR A 257 0.45 20.91 -4.46
CA THR A 257 0.84 19.49 -4.30
C THR A 257 -0.30 18.52 -4.68
N LEU A 258 -1.54 18.81 -4.26
CA LEU A 258 -2.70 17.97 -4.62
C LEU A 258 -3.10 18.14 -6.10
N ALA A 259 -2.95 19.34 -6.68
CA ALA A 259 -3.21 19.59 -8.10
C ALA A 259 -2.25 18.82 -9.01
N GLU A 260 -0.98 18.73 -8.65
CA GLU A 260 -0.01 17.88 -9.35
C GLU A 260 -0.37 16.39 -9.27
N LEU A 261 -0.77 15.90 -8.09
CA LEU A 261 -1.25 14.52 -7.94
C LEU A 261 -2.49 14.26 -8.79
N ARG A 262 -3.43 15.22 -8.84
CA ARG A 262 -4.61 15.13 -9.70
C ARG A 262 -4.23 15.02 -11.17
N SER A 263 -3.24 15.75 -11.62
CA SER A 263 -2.78 15.68 -13.02
C SER A 263 -2.10 14.36 -13.36
N THR A 264 -1.42 13.75 -12.40
CA THR A 264 -0.60 12.55 -12.60
C THR A 264 -1.39 11.25 -12.40
N VAL A 265 -2.20 11.17 -11.33
CA VAL A 265 -2.91 9.94 -10.92
C VAL A 265 -4.36 10.22 -10.48
N PRO A 266 -5.19 10.83 -11.36
CA PRO A 266 -6.54 11.27 -10.97
C PRO A 266 -7.42 10.12 -10.49
N GLY A 267 -7.36 8.96 -11.16
CA GLY A 267 -8.15 7.78 -10.81
C GLY A 267 -7.84 7.27 -9.39
N TRP A 268 -6.58 7.26 -8.99
CA TRP A 268 -6.18 6.89 -7.64
C TRP A 268 -6.53 7.98 -6.61
N LEU A 269 -6.23 9.24 -6.90
CA LEU A 269 -6.39 10.34 -5.94
C LEU A 269 -7.85 10.50 -5.49
N ARG A 270 -8.81 10.32 -6.39
CA ARG A 270 -10.25 10.41 -6.09
C ARG A 270 -10.69 9.45 -4.97
N HIS A 271 -10.00 8.32 -4.81
CA HIS A 271 -10.31 7.34 -3.78
C HIS A 271 -9.54 7.54 -2.47
N GLN A 272 -8.68 8.59 -2.38
CA GLN A 272 -7.89 8.82 -1.17
C GLN A 272 -8.64 9.69 -0.16
N GLN A 273 -9.00 9.08 0.97
CA GLN A 273 -9.65 9.81 2.07
C GLN A 273 -8.73 10.91 2.63
N SER A 274 -7.41 10.61 2.75
CA SER A 274 -6.43 11.59 3.24
C SER A 274 -6.34 12.82 2.33
N ALA A 275 -6.52 12.66 1.00
CA ALA A 275 -6.56 13.81 0.10
C ALA A 275 -7.82 14.67 0.30
N ARG A 276 -8.97 14.03 0.59
CA ARG A 276 -10.20 14.76 0.94
C ARG A 276 -10.03 15.55 2.23
N GLU A 277 -9.46 14.92 3.27
CA GLU A 277 -9.18 15.58 4.55
C GLU A 277 -8.23 16.77 4.38
N VAL A 278 -7.20 16.65 3.52
CA VAL A 278 -6.33 17.79 3.20
C VAL A 278 -7.10 18.89 2.47
N ALA A 279 -7.97 18.56 1.53
CA ALA A 279 -8.79 19.56 0.84
C ALA A 279 -9.78 20.25 1.80
N GLU A 280 -10.37 19.52 2.73
CA GLU A 280 -11.21 20.08 3.81
C GLU A 280 -10.41 21.04 4.68
N ASP A 281 -9.18 20.67 5.08
CA ASP A 281 -8.30 21.52 5.87
C ASP A 281 -7.88 22.79 5.11
N ILE A 282 -7.58 22.68 3.81
CA ILE A 282 -7.29 23.84 2.94
C ILE A 282 -8.45 24.83 2.96
N LEU A 283 -9.68 24.30 2.82
CA LEU A 283 -10.88 25.12 2.86
C LEU A 283 -11.16 25.71 4.25
N ALA A 284 -10.85 24.99 5.33
CA ALA A 284 -11.03 25.44 6.70
C ALA A 284 -9.99 26.49 7.13
N ALA A 285 -8.74 26.36 6.68
CA ALA A 285 -7.65 27.28 7.03
C ALA A 285 -7.76 28.68 6.39
N ARG A 286 -8.67 28.85 5.45
CA ARG A 286 -8.80 30.11 4.66
C ARG A 286 -9.35 31.28 5.47
N THR A 287 -8.79 32.44 5.21
CA THR A 287 -9.31 33.75 5.67
C THR A 287 -10.04 34.53 4.56
N ARG A 288 -10.08 34.00 3.33
CA ARG A 288 -10.65 34.61 2.12
C ARG A 288 -11.49 33.58 1.35
N MET A 289 -12.23 34.03 0.35
CA MET A 289 -12.92 33.10 -0.58
C MET A 289 -11.92 32.13 -1.22
N PRO A 290 -12.29 30.85 -1.42
CA PRO A 290 -11.43 29.87 -2.09
C PRO A 290 -11.02 30.35 -3.48
N SER A 291 -9.79 30.06 -3.89
CA SER A 291 -9.36 30.26 -5.27
C SER A 291 -10.16 29.37 -6.23
N ALA A 292 -10.10 29.65 -7.53
CA ALA A 292 -10.72 28.78 -8.53
C ALA A 292 -10.13 27.37 -8.48
N GLU A 293 -8.83 27.25 -8.29
CA GLU A 293 -8.12 25.98 -8.20
C GLU A 293 -8.53 25.16 -6.95
N GLN A 294 -8.67 25.83 -5.81
CA GLN A 294 -9.14 25.19 -4.57
C GLN A 294 -10.56 24.66 -4.71
N ARG A 295 -11.48 25.41 -5.35
CA ARG A 295 -12.85 24.94 -5.61
C ARG A 295 -12.87 23.75 -6.56
N ASP A 296 -12.12 23.84 -7.66
CA ASP A 296 -12.03 22.77 -8.65
C ASP A 296 -11.41 21.47 -8.06
N LEU A 297 -10.44 21.60 -7.16
CA LEU A 297 -9.85 20.49 -6.42
C LEU A 297 -10.86 19.88 -5.42
N ALA A 298 -11.58 20.71 -4.68
CA ALA A 298 -12.62 20.28 -3.74
C ALA A 298 -13.74 19.53 -4.45
N ASP A 299 -14.25 20.08 -5.56
CA ASP A 299 -15.27 19.42 -6.40
C ASP A 299 -14.77 18.07 -6.92
N PHE A 300 -13.53 18.01 -7.40
CA PHE A 300 -12.92 16.76 -7.86
C PHE A 300 -12.86 15.69 -6.77
N LEU A 301 -12.56 16.08 -5.54
CA LEU A 301 -12.47 15.18 -4.39
C LEU A 301 -13.82 14.92 -3.71
N GLY A 302 -14.90 15.62 -4.14
CA GLY A 302 -16.23 15.51 -3.55
C GLY A 302 -16.33 16.15 -2.16
N VAL A 303 -15.56 17.24 -1.95
CA VAL A 303 -15.59 18.06 -0.73
C VAL A 303 -16.48 19.28 -0.99
N PRO A 304 -17.49 19.57 -0.15
CA PRO A 304 -18.28 20.78 -0.26
C PRO A 304 -17.42 22.04 -0.06
N ALA A 305 -17.47 22.98 -1.02
CA ALA A 305 -16.66 24.20 -1.01
C ALA A 305 -17.37 25.40 -0.37
#